data_72fa428970c4038e2bda560c77d8028e
#
_entry.id   72fa428970c4038e2bda560c77d8028e
#
_cell.length_a   1.000
_cell.length_b   1.000
_cell.length_c   1.000
_cell.angle_alpha   90.00
_cell.angle_beta   90.00
_cell.angle_gamma   90.00
#
_symmetry.space_group_name_H-M   'P 1'
#
loop_
_entity.id
_entity.type
_entity.pdbx_description
1 polymer ?
#
loop_
_entity_poly.entity_id
_entity_poly.type
_entity_poly.pdbx_seq_one_letter_code
_entity_poly.pdbx_strand_id
1 'polypeptide(L)'
;MTNPLNYIEKYPDRTKQIIGIDRQQWLSLLKIVKDEEERLRLLREQTKIRINKKGGGRPKILNQDEEICLCIYYLRHLPTFEILGMQFGVSKTEANDTFNYWLKIFRKILPCSILEQSTKLSSNRQMGEESLTEHELIVDSWEQARERPGDNQIQKEYYSGKKKQHTFKGQVIVLPLGKDIVDVEVGKKGKASDINLFRNQQKKFEQNQQFAGDKGYQGGQNIKTPHKKPRNKELIQSKKDENKKFASNRIYVEHVIRLIKIFRAARERFSMNDQKYEQIILTICGLVRLRIGALILPTLS
;
A
#
# COMPACT_ATOMS: atom_id res chain seq x y z
N MET A 1 -2.30 -30.80 4.52
CA MET A 1 -1.44 -29.71 4.01
C MET A 1 -0.90 -28.91 5.18
N THR A 2 0.32 -28.41 5.10
CA THR A 2 0.88 -27.58 6.17
C THR A 2 0.32 -26.17 6.05
N ASN A 3 -0.35 -25.66 7.10
CA ASN A 3 -0.80 -24.28 7.19
C ASN A 3 0.39 -23.31 6.96
N PRO A 4 0.24 -22.23 6.19
CA PRO A 4 1.31 -21.26 5.96
C PRO A 4 1.98 -20.71 7.24
N LEU A 5 1.25 -20.51 8.33
CA LEU A 5 1.83 -20.13 9.61
C LEU A 5 2.79 -21.21 10.14
N ASN A 6 2.36 -22.47 10.20
CA ASN A 6 3.19 -23.58 10.64
C ASN A 6 4.45 -23.73 9.77
N TYR A 7 4.34 -23.40 8.48
CA TYR A 7 5.50 -23.42 7.59
C TYR A 7 6.54 -22.35 7.95
N ILE A 8 6.13 -21.10 8.19
CA ILE A 8 7.07 -20.03 8.56
C ILE A 8 7.58 -20.16 10.00
N GLU A 9 6.87 -20.88 10.89
CA GLU A 9 7.37 -21.23 12.21
C GLU A 9 8.47 -22.29 12.12
N LYS A 10 8.28 -23.29 11.28
CA LYS A 10 9.28 -24.33 11.03
C LYS A 10 10.50 -23.80 10.25
N TYR A 11 10.30 -22.82 9.35
CA TYR A 11 11.33 -22.23 8.50
C TYR A 11 11.35 -20.70 8.60
N PRO A 12 11.86 -20.12 9.71
CA PRO A 12 11.79 -18.69 9.98
C PRO A 12 12.41 -17.80 8.87
N ASP A 13 13.48 -18.27 8.24
CA ASP A 13 14.16 -17.54 7.14
C ASP A 13 13.29 -17.40 5.88
N ARG A 14 12.25 -18.22 5.74
CA ARG A 14 11.29 -18.15 4.64
C ARG A 14 10.16 -17.15 4.87
N THR A 15 10.03 -16.59 6.07
CA THR A 15 8.95 -15.65 6.43
C THR A 15 8.80 -14.53 5.39
N LYS A 16 9.91 -13.90 5.03
CA LYS A 16 9.93 -12.80 4.03
C LYS A 16 9.43 -13.21 2.64
N GLN A 17 9.64 -14.45 2.24
CA GLN A 17 9.16 -14.98 0.96
C GLN A 17 7.65 -15.26 1.00
N ILE A 18 7.17 -15.79 2.11
CA ILE A 18 5.78 -16.26 2.27
C ILE A 18 4.82 -15.10 2.56
N ILE A 19 5.16 -14.19 3.45
CA ILE A 19 4.26 -13.10 3.86
C ILE A 19 4.75 -11.69 3.49
N GLY A 20 5.94 -11.55 2.93
CA GLY A 20 6.43 -10.27 2.40
C GLY A 20 7.21 -9.40 3.39
N ILE A 21 7.23 -9.72 4.68
CA ILE A 21 8.00 -9.07 5.75
C ILE A 21 8.89 -10.11 6.43
N ASP A 22 9.97 -9.69 7.08
CA ASP A 22 10.87 -10.62 7.77
C ASP A 22 10.30 -11.13 9.10
N ARG A 23 10.99 -12.09 9.71
CA ARG A 23 10.52 -12.76 10.94
C ARG A 23 10.35 -11.77 12.10
N GLN A 24 11.28 -10.85 12.26
CA GLN A 24 11.25 -9.90 13.37
C GLN A 24 10.11 -8.89 13.21
N GLN A 25 9.93 -8.38 11.98
CA GLN A 25 8.80 -7.52 11.61
C GLN A 25 7.46 -8.25 11.81
N TRP A 26 7.39 -9.54 11.46
CA TRP A 26 6.21 -10.36 11.66
C TRP A 26 5.83 -10.46 13.15
N LEU A 27 6.78 -10.80 14.01
CA LEU A 27 6.52 -10.95 15.46
C LEU A 27 6.09 -9.61 16.09
N SER A 28 6.74 -8.52 15.74
CA SER A 28 6.34 -7.18 16.19
C SER A 28 4.94 -6.80 15.71
N LEU A 29 4.62 -7.10 14.45
CA LEU A 29 3.31 -6.82 13.88
C LEU A 29 2.21 -7.66 14.54
N LEU A 30 2.45 -8.95 14.79
CA LEU A 30 1.52 -9.84 15.50
C LEU A 30 1.11 -9.25 16.85
N LYS A 31 2.07 -8.80 17.64
CA LYS A 31 1.82 -8.22 18.95
C LYS A 31 0.86 -7.03 18.85
N ILE A 32 1.20 -6.05 18.03
CA ILE A 32 0.42 -4.80 17.90
C ILE A 32 -0.97 -5.05 17.33
N VAL A 33 -1.09 -5.96 16.35
CA VAL A 33 -2.39 -6.33 15.76
C VAL A 33 -3.30 -6.97 16.81
N LYS A 34 -2.75 -7.84 17.67
CA LYS A 34 -3.50 -8.48 18.76
C LYS A 34 -3.94 -7.46 19.80
N ASP A 35 -3.05 -6.58 20.22
CA ASP A 35 -3.34 -5.54 21.20
C ASP A 35 -4.44 -4.60 20.70
N GLU A 36 -4.40 -4.19 19.43
CA GLU A 36 -5.46 -3.35 18.84
C GLU A 36 -6.79 -4.12 18.70
N GLU A 37 -6.76 -5.39 18.32
CA GLU A 37 -7.97 -6.22 18.28
C GLU A 37 -8.60 -6.35 19.66
N GLU A 38 -7.80 -6.64 20.69
CA GLU A 38 -8.26 -6.72 22.09
C GLU A 38 -8.90 -5.38 22.53
N ARG A 39 -8.24 -4.25 22.25
CA ARG A 39 -8.77 -2.92 22.54
C ARG A 39 -10.11 -2.69 21.84
N LEU A 40 -10.23 -3.04 20.56
CA LEU A 40 -11.48 -2.92 19.81
C LEU A 40 -12.57 -3.86 20.32
N ARG A 41 -12.17 -5.05 20.80
CA ARG A 41 -13.09 -6.02 21.41
C ARG A 41 -13.66 -5.48 22.71
N LEU A 42 -12.82 -4.93 23.57
CA LEU A 42 -13.26 -4.32 24.84
C LEU A 42 -14.22 -3.15 24.62
N LEU A 43 -13.92 -2.26 23.67
CA LEU A 43 -14.83 -1.15 23.31
C LEU A 43 -16.20 -1.65 22.83
N ARG A 44 -16.21 -2.69 21.97
CA ARG A 44 -17.47 -3.31 21.51
C ARG A 44 -18.25 -3.97 22.64
N GLU A 45 -17.58 -4.60 23.61
CA GLU A 45 -18.24 -5.21 24.76
C GLU A 45 -18.89 -4.15 25.67
N GLN A 46 -18.25 -3.00 25.87
CA GLN A 46 -18.80 -1.89 26.67
C GLN A 46 -20.07 -1.29 26.07
N THR A 47 -20.18 -1.27 24.74
CA THR A 47 -21.34 -0.67 24.04
C THR A 47 -22.45 -1.68 23.75
N LYS A 48 -22.22 -2.98 23.96
CA LYS A 48 -23.14 -4.03 23.56
C LYS A 48 -24.12 -4.38 24.67
N ILE A 49 -25.41 -4.03 24.47
CA ILE A 49 -26.50 -4.50 25.32
C ILE A 49 -26.77 -5.97 24.95
N ARG A 50 -26.57 -6.89 25.88
CA ARG A 50 -26.81 -8.33 25.68
C ARG A 50 -28.12 -8.74 26.38
N ILE A 51 -29.01 -9.40 25.62
CA ILE A 51 -30.20 -10.03 26.15
C ILE A 51 -29.82 -11.40 26.76
N ASN A 52 -28.91 -12.13 26.15
CA ASN A 52 -28.47 -13.46 26.60
C ASN A 52 -27.01 -13.43 27.11
N LYS A 53 -26.67 -14.33 28.04
CA LYS A 53 -25.30 -14.50 28.52
C LYS A 53 -24.32 -14.86 27.39
N LYS A 54 -23.05 -14.47 27.54
CA LYS A 54 -21.96 -14.80 26.62
C LYS A 54 -21.72 -16.31 26.64
N GLY A 55 -21.75 -16.96 25.48
CA GLY A 55 -21.45 -18.40 25.34
C GLY A 55 -22.30 -19.05 24.23
N GLY A 56 -22.00 -20.29 23.85
CA GLY A 56 -22.82 -21.11 22.98
C GLY A 56 -22.52 -21.06 21.48
N GLY A 57 -21.49 -20.30 21.02
CA GLY A 57 -21.03 -20.35 19.65
C GLY A 57 -20.06 -21.52 19.39
N ARG A 58 -19.97 -21.98 18.13
CA ARG A 58 -18.96 -22.96 17.71
C ARG A 58 -17.56 -22.36 17.94
N PRO A 59 -16.61 -23.14 18.51
CA PRO A 59 -15.22 -22.70 18.63
C PRO A 59 -14.65 -22.34 17.26
N LYS A 60 -13.82 -21.28 17.18
CA LYS A 60 -13.10 -20.95 15.98
C LYS A 60 -12.11 -22.07 15.62
N ILE A 61 -12.01 -22.35 14.32
CA ILE A 61 -11.04 -23.35 13.79
C ILE A 61 -9.64 -22.77 13.82
N LEU A 62 -9.49 -21.49 13.39
CA LEU A 62 -8.22 -20.79 13.37
C LEU A 62 -7.95 -20.09 14.71
N ASN A 63 -6.74 -20.19 15.19
CA ASN A 63 -6.26 -19.30 16.24
C ASN A 63 -5.97 -17.89 15.68
N GLN A 64 -5.76 -16.93 16.55
CA GLN A 64 -5.60 -15.51 16.15
C GLN A 64 -4.38 -15.28 15.23
N ASP A 65 -3.28 -15.99 15.46
CA ASP A 65 -2.06 -15.87 14.65
C ASP A 65 -2.26 -16.42 13.23
N GLU A 66 -3.01 -17.50 13.11
CA GLU A 66 -3.41 -18.08 11.83
C GLU A 66 -4.34 -17.15 11.06
N GLU A 67 -5.32 -16.53 11.74
CA GLU A 67 -6.21 -15.53 11.12
C GLU A 67 -5.44 -14.32 10.58
N ILE A 68 -4.48 -13.79 11.36
CA ILE A 68 -3.62 -12.68 10.97
C ILE A 68 -2.71 -13.08 9.79
N CYS A 69 -2.11 -14.27 9.87
CA CYS A 69 -1.29 -14.82 8.79
C CYS A 69 -2.09 -15.00 7.51
N LEU A 70 -3.31 -15.50 7.58
CA LEU A 70 -4.23 -15.65 6.44
C LEU A 70 -4.43 -14.34 5.70
N CYS A 71 -4.64 -13.25 6.42
CA CYS A 71 -4.85 -11.93 5.80
C CYS A 71 -3.61 -11.46 5.02
N ILE A 72 -2.42 -11.52 5.61
CA ILE A 72 -1.18 -11.10 4.93
C ILE A 72 -0.84 -12.06 3.78
N TYR A 73 -1.03 -13.36 3.98
CA TYR A 73 -0.81 -14.37 2.95
C TYR A 73 -1.71 -14.11 1.73
N TYR A 74 -2.98 -13.75 1.94
CA TYR A 74 -3.88 -13.34 0.86
C TYR A 74 -3.33 -12.14 0.10
N LEU A 75 -2.94 -11.06 0.79
CA LEU A 75 -2.37 -9.87 0.15
C LEU A 75 -1.11 -10.21 -0.67
N ARG A 76 -0.28 -11.12 -0.15
CA ARG A 76 0.99 -11.51 -0.77
C ARG A 76 0.80 -12.38 -2.01
N HIS A 77 -0.13 -13.36 -1.99
CA HIS A 77 -0.27 -14.40 -3.01
C HIS A 77 -1.51 -14.28 -3.87
N LEU A 78 -2.56 -13.59 -3.39
CA LEU A 78 -3.86 -13.42 -4.04
C LEU A 78 -4.48 -14.77 -4.50
N PRO A 79 -4.54 -15.82 -3.67
CA PRO A 79 -5.26 -17.02 -4.01
C PRO A 79 -6.77 -16.73 -4.08
N THR A 80 -7.56 -17.59 -4.71
CA THR A 80 -9.02 -17.53 -4.51
C THR A 80 -9.35 -17.87 -3.06
N PHE A 81 -10.46 -17.37 -2.53
CA PHE A 81 -10.87 -17.69 -1.16
C PHE A 81 -11.12 -19.19 -0.94
N GLU A 82 -11.44 -19.94 -1.98
CA GLU A 82 -11.53 -21.41 -1.94
C GLU A 82 -10.14 -22.02 -1.64
N ILE A 83 -9.14 -21.64 -2.42
CA ILE A 83 -7.76 -22.13 -2.21
C ILE A 83 -7.21 -21.65 -0.86
N LEU A 84 -7.52 -20.41 -0.48
CA LEU A 84 -7.10 -19.87 0.82
C LEU A 84 -7.71 -20.68 1.97
N GLY A 85 -9.02 -20.96 1.89
CA GLY A 85 -9.70 -21.81 2.87
C GLY A 85 -9.10 -23.21 2.95
N MET A 86 -8.82 -23.84 1.82
CA MET A 86 -8.17 -25.14 1.74
C MET A 86 -6.78 -25.13 2.41
N GLN A 87 -5.99 -24.06 2.23
CA GLN A 87 -4.65 -23.92 2.82
C GLN A 87 -4.67 -23.73 4.34
N PHE A 88 -5.70 -23.08 4.85
CA PHE A 88 -5.87 -22.81 6.28
C PHE A 88 -6.84 -23.77 6.99
N GLY A 89 -7.45 -24.71 6.27
CA GLY A 89 -8.38 -25.70 6.84
C GLY A 89 -9.73 -25.13 7.24
N VAL A 90 -10.18 -24.07 6.55
CA VAL A 90 -11.49 -23.42 6.77
C VAL A 90 -12.30 -23.31 5.48
N SER A 91 -13.58 -22.99 5.60
CA SER A 91 -14.44 -22.76 4.44
C SER A 91 -14.05 -21.50 3.68
N LYS A 92 -14.46 -21.41 2.39
CA LYS A 92 -14.33 -20.20 1.56
C LYS A 92 -14.92 -18.97 2.25
N THR A 93 -16.11 -19.10 2.86
CA THR A 93 -16.81 -18.01 3.53
C THR A 93 -16.01 -17.53 4.75
N GLU A 94 -15.57 -18.47 5.58
CA GLU A 94 -14.75 -18.16 6.77
C GLU A 94 -13.42 -17.50 6.39
N ALA A 95 -12.75 -17.98 5.33
CA ALA A 95 -11.53 -17.35 4.82
C ALA A 95 -11.78 -15.91 4.34
N ASN A 96 -12.89 -15.66 3.63
CA ASN A 96 -13.28 -14.31 3.19
C ASN A 96 -13.62 -13.39 4.36
N ASP A 97 -14.37 -13.87 5.34
CA ASP A 97 -14.77 -13.08 6.50
C ASP A 97 -13.57 -12.76 7.40
N THR A 98 -12.70 -13.74 7.63
CA THR A 98 -11.42 -13.57 8.34
C THR A 98 -10.54 -12.52 7.66
N PHE A 99 -10.35 -12.62 6.33
CA PHE A 99 -9.61 -11.62 5.57
C PHE A 99 -10.20 -10.22 5.74
N ASN A 100 -11.50 -10.06 5.56
CA ASN A 100 -12.17 -8.75 5.66
C ASN A 100 -12.11 -8.17 7.09
N TYR A 101 -12.14 -9.01 8.10
CA TYR A 101 -12.04 -8.59 9.49
C TYR A 101 -10.64 -8.03 9.79
N TRP A 102 -9.59 -8.79 9.49
CA TRP A 102 -8.21 -8.39 9.77
C TRP A 102 -7.70 -7.27 8.88
N LEU A 103 -8.15 -7.19 7.63
CA LEU A 103 -7.81 -6.08 6.74
C LEU A 103 -8.18 -4.72 7.34
N LYS A 104 -9.34 -4.61 8.01
CA LYS A 104 -9.76 -3.37 8.69
C LYS A 104 -8.83 -3.00 9.84
N ILE A 105 -8.39 -3.99 10.61
CA ILE A 105 -7.46 -3.80 11.72
C ILE A 105 -6.09 -3.37 11.19
N PHE A 106 -5.56 -4.06 10.20
CA PHE A 106 -4.31 -3.69 9.55
C PHE A 106 -4.34 -2.26 9.01
N ARG A 107 -5.42 -1.87 8.33
CA ARG A 107 -5.55 -0.52 7.78
C ARG A 107 -5.53 0.55 8.87
N LYS A 108 -5.96 0.22 10.07
CA LYS A 108 -5.96 1.14 11.21
C LYS A 108 -4.57 1.33 11.80
N ILE A 109 -3.80 0.26 11.95
CA ILE A 109 -2.49 0.27 12.61
C ILE A 109 -1.32 0.55 11.66
N LEU A 110 -1.49 0.34 10.35
CA LEU A 110 -0.45 0.53 9.35
C LEU A 110 -0.70 1.82 8.55
N PRO A 111 -0.14 2.97 8.95
CA PRO A 111 -0.21 4.18 8.16
C PRO A 111 0.53 3.97 6.84
N CYS A 112 -0.15 4.28 5.72
CA CYS A 112 0.38 4.06 4.39
C CYS A 112 1.52 5.03 3.99
N SER A 113 1.65 6.16 4.72
CA SER A 113 2.56 7.24 4.40
C SER A 113 2.94 8.06 5.65
N ILE A 114 3.97 8.90 5.52
CA ILE A 114 4.36 9.85 6.56
C ILE A 114 3.23 10.82 6.87
N LEU A 115 2.57 11.39 5.84
CA LEU A 115 1.49 12.35 6.03
C LEU A 115 0.28 11.72 6.74
N GLU A 116 -0.06 10.47 6.45
CA GLU A 116 -1.12 9.78 7.20
C GLU A 116 -0.70 9.53 8.65
N GLN A 117 0.55 9.13 8.86
CA GLN A 117 1.07 8.88 10.21
C GLN A 117 1.04 10.14 11.06
N SER A 118 1.49 11.29 10.53
CA SER A 118 1.47 12.57 11.25
C SER A 118 0.04 13.03 11.59
N THR A 119 -0.91 12.79 10.68
CA THR A 119 -2.34 13.11 10.92
C THR A 119 -2.92 12.26 12.05
N LYS A 120 -2.54 10.99 12.16
CA LYS A 120 -3.02 10.08 13.22
C LYS A 120 -2.40 10.38 14.59
N LEU A 121 -1.20 10.91 14.63
CA LEU A 121 -0.46 11.20 15.87
C LEU A 121 -0.71 12.61 16.44
N SER A 122 -1.62 13.39 15.86
CA SER A 122 -2.17 14.71 16.25
C SER A 122 -1.25 15.74 16.95
N SER A 123 -0.09 15.38 17.44
CA SER A 123 0.81 16.25 18.21
C SER A 123 2.06 16.74 17.46
N ASN A 124 2.37 16.19 16.28
CA ASN A 124 3.64 16.46 15.57
C ASN A 124 3.49 16.81 14.08
N ARG A 125 2.36 17.38 13.68
CA ARG A 125 2.11 17.67 12.26
C ARG A 125 3.10 18.70 11.70
N GLN A 126 3.37 19.78 12.43
CA GLN A 126 4.30 20.84 12.01
C GLN A 126 5.75 20.34 11.90
N MET A 127 6.25 19.58 12.87
CA MET A 127 7.63 19.07 12.82
C MET A 127 7.89 18.10 11.65
N GLY A 128 6.87 17.37 11.20
CA GLY A 128 7.00 16.46 10.05
C GLY A 128 7.00 17.19 8.71
N GLU A 129 6.24 18.27 8.59
CA GLU A 129 6.11 19.06 7.35
C GLU A 129 7.34 19.93 7.08
N GLU A 130 7.88 20.62 8.09
CA GLU A 130 9.12 21.41 7.99
C GLU A 130 10.33 20.57 7.56
N SER A 131 10.45 19.35 8.05
CA SER A 131 11.52 18.42 7.66
C SER A 131 11.43 17.94 6.21
N LEU A 132 10.24 17.93 5.58
CA LEU A 132 10.08 17.46 4.20
C LEU A 132 10.62 18.46 3.19
N THR A 133 10.56 19.77 3.47
CA THR A 133 11.02 20.83 2.56
C THR A 133 12.53 20.83 2.33
N GLU A 134 13.29 20.22 3.24
CA GLU A 134 14.73 20.02 3.08
C GLU A 134 15.08 18.96 2.01
N HIS A 135 14.10 18.22 1.54
CA HIS A 135 14.27 17.13 0.59
C HIS A 135 13.58 17.38 -0.75
N GLU A 136 14.24 17.05 -1.84
CA GLU A 136 13.60 16.91 -3.15
C GLU A 136 12.87 15.56 -3.20
N LEU A 137 11.52 15.58 -3.11
CA LEU A 137 10.70 14.38 -3.09
C LEU A 137 10.57 13.78 -4.49
N ILE A 138 10.48 12.46 -4.60
CA ILE A 138 10.39 11.79 -5.89
C ILE A 138 8.97 11.25 -6.09
N VAL A 139 8.35 11.57 -7.23
CA VAL A 139 6.99 11.14 -7.57
C VAL A 139 7.00 10.21 -8.79
N ASP A 140 6.20 9.15 -8.70
CA ASP A 140 5.88 8.30 -9.85
C ASP A 140 4.49 7.67 -9.71
N SER A 141 3.94 7.21 -10.83
CA SER A 141 2.62 6.59 -10.88
C SER A 141 2.69 5.16 -11.40
N TRP A 142 1.68 4.38 -11.04
CA TRP A 142 1.50 3.04 -11.59
C TRP A 142 0.05 2.80 -11.98
N GLU A 143 -0.16 1.84 -12.84
CA GLU A 143 -1.48 1.34 -13.19
C GLU A 143 -1.60 -0.14 -12.84
N GLN A 144 -2.77 -0.51 -12.32
CA GLN A 144 -3.14 -1.89 -12.04
C GLN A 144 -4.39 -2.26 -12.84
N ALA A 145 -4.35 -3.38 -13.54
CA ALA A 145 -5.51 -3.89 -14.23
C ALA A 145 -6.68 -4.15 -13.28
N ARG A 146 -7.89 -3.86 -13.74
CA ARG A 146 -9.14 -4.17 -13.03
C ARG A 146 -10.12 -4.92 -13.93
N GLU A 147 -11.13 -5.53 -13.34
CA GLU A 147 -12.22 -6.08 -14.10
C GLU A 147 -12.96 -4.98 -14.90
N ARG A 148 -13.43 -5.36 -16.08
CA ARG A 148 -14.18 -4.45 -16.95
C ARG A 148 -15.49 -4.04 -16.26
N PRO A 149 -15.76 -2.75 -16.06
CA PRO A 149 -17.05 -2.31 -15.54
C PRO A 149 -18.20 -2.70 -16.46
N GLY A 150 -19.37 -2.97 -15.91
CA GLY A 150 -20.58 -3.27 -16.71
C GLY A 150 -21.11 -2.06 -17.46
N ASP A 151 -21.05 -0.87 -16.85
CA ASP A 151 -21.54 0.37 -17.45
C ASP A 151 -20.55 0.96 -18.46
N ASN A 152 -21.05 1.34 -19.64
CA ASN A 152 -20.25 1.84 -20.75
C ASN A 152 -19.59 3.21 -20.48
N GLN A 153 -20.21 4.08 -19.68
CA GLN A 153 -19.63 5.38 -19.33
C GLN A 153 -18.47 5.17 -18.35
N ILE A 154 -18.66 4.32 -17.36
CA ILE A 154 -17.63 3.94 -16.39
C ILE A 154 -16.46 3.27 -17.11
N GLN A 155 -16.71 2.40 -18.11
CA GLN A 155 -15.64 1.78 -18.91
C GLN A 155 -14.72 2.83 -19.55
N LYS A 156 -15.27 3.89 -20.16
CA LYS A 156 -14.50 4.97 -20.80
C LYS A 156 -13.60 5.72 -19.81
N GLU A 157 -14.01 5.83 -18.56
CA GLU A 157 -13.25 6.52 -17.52
C GLU A 157 -12.05 5.69 -17.01
N TYR A 158 -12.23 4.37 -16.91
CA TYR A 158 -11.18 3.48 -16.43
C TYR A 158 -10.27 2.95 -17.54
N TYR A 159 -10.62 3.16 -18.81
CA TYR A 159 -9.80 2.67 -19.91
C TYR A 159 -8.49 3.46 -20.07
N SER A 160 -7.38 2.77 -19.90
CA SER A 160 -6.05 3.32 -20.16
C SER A 160 -5.63 3.07 -21.60
N GLY A 161 -5.50 4.14 -22.37
CA GLY A 161 -4.98 4.07 -23.75
C GLY A 161 -3.54 3.55 -23.82
N LYS A 162 -2.73 3.82 -22.78
CA LYS A 162 -1.35 3.34 -22.64
C LYS A 162 -1.30 1.82 -22.43
N LYS A 163 -2.18 1.29 -21.57
CA LYS A 163 -2.22 -0.14 -21.21
C LYS A 163 -3.21 -0.94 -22.06
N LYS A 164 -4.06 -0.28 -22.84
CA LYS A 164 -5.13 -0.88 -23.66
C LYS A 164 -6.07 -1.79 -22.84
N GLN A 165 -6.32 -1.42 -21.61
CA GLN A 165 -7.20 -2.15 -20.67
C GLN A 165 -7.77 -1.21 -19.60
N HIS A 166 -8.78 -1.69 -18.85
CA HIS A 166 -9.32 -0.94 -17.72
C HIS A 166 -8.37 -1.05 -16.53
N THR A 167 -8.02 0.10 -15.93
CA THR A 167 -7.02 0.17 -14.85
C THR A 167 -7.49 1.08 -13.73
N PHE A 168 -7.03 0.79 -12.52
CA PHE A 168 -6.87 1.76 -11.46
C PHE A 168 -5.49 2.41 -11.58
N LYS A 169 -5.43 3.70 -11.32
CA LYS A 169 -4.17 4.44 -11.25
C LYS A 169 -3.85 4.78 -9.79
N GLY A 170 -2.60 4.60 -9.42
CA GLY A 170 -2.03 5.06 -8.16
C GLY A 170 -0.81 5.93 -8.40
N GLN A 171 -0.51 6.80 -7.45
CA GLN A 171 0.67 7.67 -7.45
C GLN A 171 1.29 7.68 -6.06
N VAL A 172 2.60 7.61 -6.00
CA VAL A 172 3.37 7.62 -4.76
C VAL A 172 4.41 8.73 -4.80
N ILE A 173 4.56 9.41 -3.68
CA ILE A 173 5.64 10.36 -3.41
C ILE A 173 6.52 9.75 -2.33
N VAL A 174 7.83 9.71 -2.56
CA VAL A 174 8.79 9.08 -1.66
C VAL A 174 9.93 10.03 -1.30
N LEU A 175 10.56 9.78 -0.16
CA LEU A 175 11.82 10.43 0.23
C LEU A 175 12.95 10.02 -0.73
N PRO A 176 14.00 10.84 -0.83
CA PRO A 176 15.24 10.46 -1.52
C PRO A 176 15.73 9.08 -1.10
N LEU A 177 16.32 8.34 -2.03
CA LEU A 177 16.78 6.96 -1.85
C LEU A 177 15.66 5.96 -1.52
N GLY A 178 14.38 6.35 -1.65
CA GLY A 178 13.25 5.47 -1.33
C GLY A 178 13.15 5.12 0.16
N LYS A 179 13.67 5.96 1.03
CA LYS A 179 13.74 5.72 2.49
C LYS A 179 12.37 5.56 3.12
N ASP A 180 11.36 6.28 2.64
CA ASP A 180 9.97 6.12 3.10
C ASP A 180 8.97 6.61 2.05
N ILE A 181 7.70 6.22 2.22
CA ILE A 181 6.54 6.72 1.47
C ILE A 181 6.03 7.98 2.18
N VAL A 182 6.13 9.12 1.49
CA VAL A 182 5.68 10.41 2.02
C VAL A 182 4.17 10.58 1.87
N ASP A 183 3.65 10.32 0.67
CA ASP A 183 2.21 10.34 0.39
C ASP A 183 1.86 9.32 -0.71
N VAL A 184 0.61 8.86 -0.69
CA VAL A 184 0.10 7.92 -1.69
C VAL A 184 -1.35 8.24 -2.03
N GLU A 185 -1.66 8.28 -3.31
CA GLU A 185 -3.01 8.31 -3.84
C GLU A 185 -3.29 7.07 -4.68
N VAL A 186 -4.47 6.47 -4.50
CA VAL A 186 -4.86 5.23 -5.17
C VAL A 186 -6.32 5.28 -5.64
N GLY A 187 -6.72 4.30 -6.44
CA GLY A 187 -8.11 4.15 -6.89
C GLY A 187 -8.57 5.16 -7.92
N LYS A 188 -7.65 5.94 -8.49
CA LYS A 188 -7.99 6.91 -9.54
C LYS A 188 -8.30 6.20 -10.86
N LYS A 189 -9.09 6.87 -11.70
CA LYS A 189 -9.49 6.36 -13.02
C LYS A 189 -8.26 6.23 -13.93
N GLY A 190 -8.13 5.11 -14.65
CA GLY A 190 -6.97 4.84 -15.52
C GLY A 190 -6.70 5.92 -16.57
N LYS A 191 -7.76 6.63 -17.01
CA LYS A 191 -7.67 7.78 -17.92
C LYS A 191 -7.02 9.03 -17.28
N ALA A 192 -6.96 9.14 -15.96
CA ALA A 192 -6.41 10.31 -15.28
C ALA A 192 -4.94 10.54 -15.66
N SER A 193 -4.57 11.81 -15.95
CA SER A 193 -3.18 12.15 -16.25
C SER A 193 -2.34 12.21 -14.96
N ASP A 194 -1.07 11.84 -15.05
CA ASP A 194 -0.15 11.83 -13.91
C ASP A 194 0.01 13.23 -13.31
N ILE A 195 0.10 14.26 -14.15
CA ILE A 195 0.22 15.66 -13.71
C ILE A 195 -1.02 16.16 -12.96
N ASN A 196 -2.22 15.73 -13.33
CA ASN A 196 -3.44 16.16 -12.62
C ASN A 196 -3.53 15.50 -11.23
N LEU A 197 -3.11 14.24 -11.12
CA LEU A 197 -2.98 13.58 -9.80
C LEU A 197 -1.95 14.31 -8.95
N PHE A 198 -0.80 14.62 -9.51
CA PHE A 198 0.26 15.34 -8.82
C PHE A 198 -0.20 16.71 -8.31
N ARG A 199 -0.88 17.51 -9.13
CA ARG A 199 -1.41 18.82 -8.72
C ARG A 199 -2.37 18.72 -7.53
N ASN A 200 -3.13 17.64 -7.43
CA ASN A 200 -4.01 17.41 -6.29
C ASN A 200 -3.23 16.99 -5.04
N GLN A 201 -2.25 16.09 -5.19
CA GLN A 201 -1.39 15.68 -4.09
C GLN A 201 -0.51 16.81 -3.57
N GLN A 202 0.02 17.64 -4.48
CA GLN A 202 0.88 18.77 -4.14
C GLN A 202 0.24 19.75 -3.15
N LYS A 203 -1.08 19.89 -3.16
CA LYS A 203 -1.82 20.76 -2.22
C LYS A 203 -1.67 20.37 -0.75
N LYS A 204 -1.16 19.17 -0.47
CA LYS A 204 -0.90 18.67 0.88
C LYS A 204 0.46 19.11 1.44
N PHE A 205 1.30 19.74 0.59
CA PHE A 205 2.67 20.11 0.92
C PHE A 205 2.84 21.64 0.97
N GLU A 206 3.92 22.07 1.61
CA GLU A 206 4.32 23.48 1.63
C GLU A 206 4.59 24.01 0.22
N GLN A 207 4.35 25.33 0.01
CA GLN A 207 4.47 25.95 -1.31
C GLN A 207 5.88 25.89 -1.91
N ASN A 208 6.92 25.80 -1.07
CA ASN A 208 8.33 25.72 -1.46
C ASN A 208 8.83 24.28 -1.66
N GLN A 209 8.01 23.25 -1.38
CA GLN A 209 8.41 21.86 -1.53
C GLN A 209 8.86 21.56 -2.96
N GLN A 210 10.05 20.95 -3.10
CA GLN A 210 10.62 20.55 -4.38
C GLN A 210 10.33 19.07 -4.68
N PHE A 211 10.08 18.78 -5.96
CA PHE A 211 9.77 17.44 -6.43
C PHE A 211 10.61 17.07 -7.66
N ALA A 212 10.76 15.78 -7.89
CA ALA A 212 11.35 15.19 -9.09
C ALA A 212 10.39 14.13 -9.67
N GLY A 213 10.10 14.19 -10.95
CA GLY A 213 9.18 13.26 -11.62
C GLY A 213 9.58 12.96 -13.06
N ASP A 214 8.88 12.03 -13.71
CA ASP A 214 9.13 11.72 -15.12
C ASP A 214 8.60 12.82 -16.06
N LYS A 215 8.73 12.58 -17.37
CA LYS A 215 8.24 13.52 -18.40
C LYS A 215 6.72 13.72 -18.37
N GLY A 216 5.97 12.82 -17.76
CA GLY A 216 4.52 12.92 -17.56
C GLY A 216 4.10 14.05 -16.62
N TYR A 217 5.01 14.52 -15.78
CA TYR A 217 4.79 15.60 -14.82
C TYR A 217 5.18 17.00 -15.34
N GLN A 218 5.56 17.11 -16.61
CA GLN A 218 6.01 18.38 -17.19
C GLN A 218 4.91 19.44 -17.13
N GLY A 219 5.28 20.66 -16.67
CA GLY A 219 4.32 21.76 -16.44
C GLY A 219 3.67 21.73 -15.05
N GLY A 220 4.12 20.87 -14.14
CA GLY A 220 3.82 20.97 -12.72
C GLY A 220 4.63 22.08 -12.05
N GLN A 221 4.13 22.59 -10.94
CA GLN A 221 4.83 23.58 -10.14
C GLN A 221 5.88 22.88 -9.26
N ASN A 222 7.05 23.47 -9.08
CA ASN A 222 8.16 22.98 -8.23
C ASN A 222 8.56 21.51 -8.51
N ILE A 223 8.36 21.03 -9.73
CA ILE A 223 8.76 19.68 -10.12
C ILE A 223 9.80 19.70 -11.23
N LYS A 224 10.93 19.10 -10.99
CA LYS A 224 11.97 18.88 -11.99
C LYS A 224 11.63 17.65 -12.81
N THR A 225 11.80 17.75 -14.11
CA THR A 225 11.58 16.67 -15.07
C THR A 225 12.74 16.56 -16.05
N PRO A 226 12.99 15.39 -16.64
CA PRO A 226 14.06 15.24 -17.62
C PRO A 226 13.87 16.16 -18.84
N HIS A 227 14.98 16.67 -19.36
CA HIS A 227 14.99 17.45 -20.60
C HIS A 227 14.42 16.66 -21.76
N LYS A 228 13.49 17.25 -22.50
CA LYS A 228 12.96 16.68 -23.74
C LYS A 228 13.97 16.81 -24.89
N LYS A 229 14.08 15.76 -25.71
CA LYS A 229 14.76 15.86 -26.99
C LYS A 229 13.97 16.82 -27.91
N PRO A 230 14.60 17.89 -28.45
CA PRO A 230 13.93 18.77 -29.42
C PRO A 230 13.56 17.99 -30.68
N ARG A 231 12.53 18.45 -31.38
CA ARG A 231 12.15 17.88 -32.69
C ARG A 231 13.29 18.13 -33.67
N ASN A 232 13.80 17.09 -34.30
CA ASN A 232 14.88 17.13 -35.31
C ASN A 232 16.27 17.61 -34.81
N LYS A 233 16.55 17.60 -33.50
CA LYS A 233 17.87 17.91 -32.94
C LYS A 233 18.23 16.90 -31.85
N GLU A 234 19.51 16.67 -31.66
CA GLU A 234 19.98 15.88 -30.51
C GLU A 234 20.09 16.76 -29.26
N LEU A 235 19.97 16.12 -28.10
CA LEU A 235 20.28 16.78 -26.83
C LEU A 235 21.80 17.03 -26.75
N ILE A 236 22.17 18.21 -26.26
CA ILE A 236 23.54 18.56 -25.92
C ILE A 236 24.03 17.60 -24.85
N GLN A 237 25.33 17.27 -24.85
CA GLN A 237 25.91 16.26 -23.95
C GLN A 237 25.66 16.56 -22.47
N SER A 238 25.77 17.83 -22.05
CA SER A 238 25.46 18.24 -20.65
C SER A 238 24.04 17.85 -20.22
N LYS A 239 23.04 18.06 -21.10
CA LYS A 239 21.64 17.68 -20.84
C LYS A 239 21.44 16.16 -20.85
N LYS A 240 22.23 15.43 -21.63
CA LYS A 240 22.22 13.95 -21.56
C LYS A 240 22.74 13.47 -20.21
N ASP A 241 23.82 14.08 -19.70
CA ASP A 241 24.42 13.74 -18.42
C ASP A 241 23.51 14.13 -17.23
N GLU A 242 22.86 15.28 -17.29
CA GLU A 242 21.83 15.68 -16.31
C GLU A 242 20.66 14.69 -16.29
N ASN A 243 20.17 14.30 -17.46
CA ASN A 243 19.11 13.29 -17.56
C ASN A 243 19.53 11.93 -16.99
N LYS A 244 20.80 11.54 -17.15
CA LYS A 244 21.36 10.31 -16.57
C LYS A 244 21.39 10.36 -15.05
N LYS A 245 21.87 11.47 -14.44
CA LYS A 245 21.82 11.68 -12.99
C LYS A 245 20.38 11.68 -12.47
N PHE A 246 19.50 12.35 -13.19
CA PHE A 246 18.09 12.40 -12.84
C PHE A 246 17.44 11.01 -12.86
N ALA A 247 17.74 10.20 -13.87
CA ALA A 247 17.25 8.82 -13.96
C ALA A 247 17.75 7.95 -12.79
N SER A 248 19.01 8.14 -12.37
CA SER A 248 19.57 7.41 -11.22
C SER A 248 18.83 7.70 -9.92
N ASN A 249 18.41 8.94 -9.69
CA ASN A 249 17.63 9.29 -8.51
C ASN A 249 16.20 8.73 -8.57
N ARG A 250 15.61 8.64 -9.76
CA ARG A 250 14.25 8.11 -9.92
C ARG A 250 14.14 6.60 -9.73
N ILE A 251 15.21 5.86 -9.86
CA ILE A 251 15.19 4.39 -9.68
C ILE A 251 14.64 3.99 -8.30
N TYR A 252 14.77 4.86 -7.30
CA TYR A 252 14.32 4.58 -5.93
C TYR A 252 12.79 4.56 -5.80
N VAL A 253 12.06 5.45 -6.48
CA VAL A 253 10.59 5.40 -6.47
C VAL A 253 10.09 4.17 -7.23
N GLU A 254 10.76 3.79 -8.32
CA GLU A 254 10.45 2.56 -9.04
C GLU A 254 10.69 1.31 -8.16
N HIS A 255 11.73 1.34 -7.31
CA HIS A 255 11.95 0.28 -6.31
C HIS A 255 10.82 0.20 -5.30
N VAL A 256 10.33 1.33 -4.78
CA VAL A 256 9.19 1.34 -3.85
C VAL A 256 7.94 0.79 -4.53
N ILE A 257 7.65 1.21 -5.77
CA ILE A 257 6.53 0.66 -6.56
C ILE A 257 6.71 -0.85 -6.79
N ARG A 258 7.93 -1.32 -7.05
CA ARG A 258 8.23 -2.75 -7.15
C ARG A 258 7.96 -3.48 -5.84
N LEU A 259 8.30 -2.89 -4.68
CA LEU A 259 8.00 -3.46 -3.37
C LEU A 259 6.49 -3.51 -3.09
N ILE A 260 5.72 -2.52 -3.51
CA ILE A 260 4.25 -2.59 -3.48
C ILE A 260 3.77 -3.78 -4.31
N LYS A 261 4.31 -3.97 -5.50
CA LYS A 261 3.93 -5.03 -6.46
C LYS A 261 4.44 -6.44 -6.11
N ILE A 262 5.32 -6.61 -5.12
CA ILE A 262 5.60 -7.96 -4.62
C ILE A 262 4.35 -8.59 -3.97
N PHE A 263 3.45 -7.76 -3.45
CA PHE A 263 2.13 -8.21 -3.03
C PHE A 263 1.24 -8.35 -4.27
N ARG A 264 0.88 -9.60 -4.58
CA ARG A 264 0.11 -9.90 -5.82
C ARG A 264 -1.22 -9.16 -5.86
N ALA A 265 -1.82 -8.86 -4.70
CA ALA A 265 -3.03 -8.06 -4.60
C ALA A 265 -2.88 -6.62 -5.15
N ALA A 266 -1.63 -6.09 -5.25
CA ALA A 266 -1.33 -4.80 -5.87
C ALA A 266 -0.76 -4.91 -7.30
N ARG A 267 -0.56 -6.13 -7.82
CA ARG A 267 0.03 -6.38 -9.14
C ARG A 267 -0.93 -7.02 -10.12
N GLU A 268 -1.63 -8.06 -9.68
CA GLU A 268 -2.54 -8.83 -10.54
C GLU A 268 -3.82 -8.03 -10.84
N ARG A 269 -4.64 -8.53 -11.79
CA ARG A 269 -5.94 -7.93 -12.08
C ARG A 269 -6.81 -7.89 -10.84
N PHE A 270 -7.28 -6.70 -10.49
CA PHE A 270 -8.16 -6.52 -9.34
C PHE A 270 -9.59 -6.99 -9.67
N SER A 271 -10.08 -7.97 -8.94
CA SER A 271 -11.37 -8.64 -9.16
C SER A 271 -12.36 -8.48 -8.00
N MET A 272 -11.98 -7.77 -6.93
CA MET A 272 -12.87 -7.50 -5.80
C MET A 272 -13.68 -6.22 -6.04
N ASN A 273 -14.63 -5.92 -5.12
CA ASN A 273 -15.36 -4.66 -5.13
C ASN A 273 -14.41 -3.46 -5.05
N ASP A 274 -14.64 -2.46 -5.90
CA ASP A 274 -13.84 -1.23 -6.03
C ASP A 274 -13.64 -0.51 -4.69
N GLN A 275 -14.63 -0.54 -3.80
CA GLN A 275 -14.53 0.06 -2.45
C GLN A 275 -13.42 -0.54 -1.58
N LYS A 276 -13.02 -1.79 -1.86
CA LYS A 276 -11.91 -2.46 -1.16
C LYS A 276 -10.55 -2.14 -1.74
N TYR A 277 -10.49 -1.63 -2.97
CA TYR A 277 -9.24 -1.37 -3.65
C TYR A 277 -8.33 -0.45 -2.85
N GLU A 278 -8.85 0.69 -2.46
CA GLU A 278 -8.10 1.68 -1.66
C GLU A 278 -7.61 1.08 -0.34
N GLN A 279 -8.49 0.42 0.40
CA GLN A 279 -8.15 -0.22 1.68
C GLN A 279 -7.01 -1.23 1.53
N ILE A 280 -7.06 -2.08 0.49
CA ILE A 280 -6.04 -3.10 0.22
C ILE A 280 -4.70 -2.45 -0.13
N ILE A 281 -4.70 -1.50 -1.07
CA ILE A 281 -3.45 -0.89 -1.54
C ILE A 281 -2.79 -0.05 -0.44
N LEU A 282 -3.57 0.73 0.31
CA LEU A 282 -3.02 1.52 1.42
C LEU A 282 -2.49 0.62 2.56
N THR A 283 -3.13 -0.52 2.84
CA THR A 283 -2.59 -1.52 3.77
C THR A 283 -1.26 -2.08 3.26
N ILE A 284 -1.15 -2.40 1.98
CA ILE A 284 0.09 -2.87 1.36
C ILE A 284 1.19 -1.79 1.45
N CYS A 285 0.87 -0.52 1.23
CA CYS A 285 1.84 0.57 1.41
C CYS A 285 2.37 0.62 2.86
N GLY A 286 1.51 0.45 3.85
CA GLY A 286 1.93 0.34 5.25
C GLY A 286 2.82 -0.87 5.52
N LEU A 287 2.51 -2.04 4.94
CA LEU A 287 3.38 -3.24 4.99
C LEU A 287 4.73 -3.00 4.30
N VAL A 288 4.77 -2.25 3.20
CA VAL A 288 6.02 -1.88 2.52
C VAL A 288 6.85 -0.96 3.39
N ARG A 289 6.25 0.05 4.04
CA ARG A 289 6.94 0.92 5.00
C ARG A 289 7.55 0.13 6.15
N LEU A 290 6.80 -0.84 6.70
CA LEU A 290 7.32 -1.77 7.70
C LEU A 290 8.49 -2.60 7.15
N ARG A 291 8.35 -3.14 5.94
CA ARG A 291 9.35 -3.97 5.27
C ARG A 291 10.69 -3.26 5.04
N ILE A 292 10.65 -1.97 4.69
CA ILE A 292 11.87 -1.15 4.46
C ILE A 292 12.45 -0.58 5.75
N GLY A 293 11.81 -0.81 6.91
CA GLY A 293 12.23 -0.31 8.21
C GLY A 293 11.89 1.15 8.48
N ALA A 294 11.06 1.78 7.61
CA ALA A 294 10.64 3.16 7.77
C ALA A 294 9.51 3.31 8.82
N LEU A 295 8.62 2.34 8.88
CA LEU A 295 7.59 2.29 9.91
C LEU A 295 8.11 1.51 11.11
N ILE A 296 8.43 2.23 12.18
CA ILE A 296 8.72 1.64 13.48
C ILE A 296 7.39 1.46 14.20
N LEU A 297 7.05 0.21 14.46
CA LEU A 297 5.87 -0.10 15.26
C LEU A 297 6.16 0.23 16.73
N PRO A 298 5.22 0.88 17.46
CA PRO A 298 5.43 1.20 18.86
C PRO A 298 5.70 -0.09 19.64
N THR A 299 6.83 -0.13 20.35
CA THR A 299 7.05 -1.12 21.39
C THR A 299 6.21 -0.68 22.57
N LEU A 300 5.07 -1.32 22.75
CA LEU A 300 4.30 -1.14 23.97
C LEU A 300 5.13 -1.70 25.12
N SER A 301 5.60 -0.77 25.97
CA SER A 301 6.23 -1.05 27.27
C SER A 301 5.26 -1.73 28.21
#